data_47b53628fcbf25a0021c743e659957af
#
_entry.id   47b53628fcbf25a0021c743e659957af
#
_cell.length_a   1.000
_cell.length_b   1.000
_cell.length_c   1.000
_cell.angle_alpha   90.00
_cell.angle_beta   90.00
_cell.angle_gamma   90.00
#
_symmetry.space_group_name_H-M   'P 1'
#
loop_
_entity.id
_entity.type
_entity.pdbx_description
1 polymer ?
#
loop_
_entity_poly.entity_id
_entity_poly.type
_entity_poly.pdbx_seq_one_letter_code
_entity_poly.pdbx_strand_id
1 'polypeptide(L)'
;NIELIPYFQMHHQRHTVYWKIYTPDEFSYRTRSLTDEVRIGDEKDEKKHQLKGEKDSVCWHDYFWAKNTQYRMAEGGWFSYVMQIDKKETKPYNLICRFWGDESGANQFDIFIDDDYLCTVSLNRKLHLTYVDDIFPLPAEWTRGKDKVKVTFRADSGKKAGGLYGLKITSDVNYR
;
A
#
# COMPACT_ATOMS: atom_id res chain seq x y z
N ASN A 1 15.44 15.96 -8.91
CA ASN A 1 14.20 15.41 -9.43
C ASN A 1 13.03 16.05 -8.72
N ILE A 2 12.04 16.48 -9.49
CA ILE A 2 10.81 17.07 -8.97
C ILE A 2 9.73 16.01 -9.15
N GLU A 3 9.17 15.54 -8.05
CA GLU A 3 7.99 14.68 -8.06
C GLU A 3 6.76 15.57 -7.96
N LEU A 4 5.89 15.50 -8.97
CA LEU A 4 4.59 16.14 -8.93
C LEU A 4 3.62 15.27 -8.15
N ILE A 5 3.30 15.66 -6.94
CA ILE A 5 2.26 15.01 -6.17
C ILE A 5 0.93 15.57 -6.67
N PRO A 6 -0.04 14.72 -7.09
CA PRO A 6 -1.36 15.18 -7.48
C PRO A 6 -1.95 16.04 -6.38
N TYR A 7 -2.43 17.19 -6.75
CA TYR A 7 -2.97 18.13 -5.83
C TYR A 7 -4.47 17.93 -5.63
N PHE A 8 -4.94 18.29 -4.45
CA PHE A 8 -6.34 18.19 -4.09
C PHE A 8 -7.04 19.54 -4.24
N GLN A 9 -8.18 19.51 -4.90
CA GLN A 9 -9.04 20.68 -5.01
C GLN A 9 -9.78 20.87 -3.67
N MET A 10 -9.27 21.74 -2.83
CA MET A 10 -9.89 22.03 -1.52
C MET A 10 -11.15 22.89 -1.63
N HIS A 11 -11.28 23.69 -2.71
CA HIS A 11 -12.46 24.48 -3.05
C HIS A 11 -12.59 24.61 -4.56
N HIS A 12 -13.79 24.82 -5.05
CA HIS A 12 -14.06 25.00 -6.48
C HIS A 12 -13.22 26.09 -7.18
N GLN A 13 -12.55 26.94 -6.42
CA GLN A 13 -11.78 28.08 -6.93
C GLN A 13 -10.33 28.14 -6.45
N ARG A 14 -9.86 27.22 -5.63
CA ARG A 14 -8.47 27.21 -5.13
C ARG A 14 -7.81 25.91 -5.44
N HIS A 15 -6.67 26.00 -6.10
CA HIS A 15 -5.81 24.90 -6.39
C HIS A 15 -4.54 25.00 -5.53
N THR A 16 -4.25 23.98 -4.75
CA THR A 16 -3.01 23.88 -3.99
C THR A 16 -2.16 22.77 -4.60
N VAL A 17 -1.00 23.12 -5.11
CA VAL A 17 -0.06 22.14 -5.65
C VAL A 17 0.97 21.85 -4.59
N TYR A 18 1.09 20.61 -4.19
CA TYR A 18 2.13 20.14 -3.29
C TYR A 18 3.26 19.55 -4.11
N TRP A 19 4.45 20.09 -3.93
CA TRP A 19 5.66 19.60 -4.55
C TRP A 19 6.52 18.93 -3.48
N LYS A 20 6.86 17.68 -3.70
CA LYS A 20 7.90 17.04 -2.93
C LYS A 20 9.17 17.02 -3.76
N ILE A 21 10.13 17.82 -3.34
CA ILE A 21 11.44 17.93 -4.00
C ILE A 21 12.38 17.01 -3.24
N TYR A 22 12.97 16.07 -3.95
CA TYR A 22 14.04 15.23 -3.44
C TYR A 22 15.37 15.72 -3.99
N THR A 23 16.41 15.73 -3.16
CA THR A 23 17.76 15.82 -3.68
C THR A 23 18.07 14.59 -4.55
N PRO A 24 19.02 14.65 -5.48
CA PRO A 24 19.44 13.50 -6.27
C PRO A 24 19.83 12.29 -5.40
N ASP A 25 20.45 12.54 -4.27
CA ASP A 25 20.87 11.48 -3.34
C ASP A 25 19.68 10.83 -2.63
N GLU A 26 18.71 11.62 -2.17
CA GLU A 26 17.47 11.10 -1.58
C GLU A 26 16.68 10.29 -2.58
N PHE A 27 16.55 10.76 -3.82
CA PHE A 27 15.86 10.02 -4.88
C PHE A 27 16.57 8.70 -5.19
N SER A 28 17.89 8.74 -5.36
CA SER A 28 18.71 7.54 -5.56
C SER A 28 18.61 6.58 -4.41
N TYR A 29 18.61 7.08 -3.17
CA TYR A 29 18.44 6.27 -1.97
C TYR A 29 17.08 5.57 -1.98
N ARG A 30 15.99 6.30 -2.17
CA ARG A 30 14.63 5.73 -2.19
C ARG A 30 14.47 4.66 -3.26
N THR A 31 15.02 4.88 -4.45
CA THR A 31 14.96 3.93 -5.55
C THR A 31 15.74 2.64 -5.25
N ARG A 32 16.91 2.76 -4.61
CA ARG A 32 17.76 1.59 -4.27
C ARG A 32 17.26 0.82 -3.05
N SER A 33 16.61 1.52 -2.12
CA SER A 33 16.15 0.93 -0.86
C SER A 33 14.83 0.18 -1.01
N LEU A 34 14.10 0.45 -2.09
CA LEU A 34 12.86 -0.25 -2.39
C LEU A 34 13.16 -1.61 -3.02
N THR A 35 12.63 -2.69 -2.43
CA THR A 35 12.81 -4.04 -2.97
C THR A 35 11.76 -4.34 -4.03
N ASP A 36 10.48 -4.04 -3.73
CA ASP A 36 9.38 -4.21 -4.68
C ASP A 36 8.23 -3.26 -4.38
N GLU A 37 7.41 -2.97 -5.40
CA GLU A 37 6.25 -2.06 -5.30
C GLU A 37 5.14 -2.52 -6.24
N VAL A 38 3.90 -2.49 -5.74
CA VAL A 38 2.70 -2.67 -6.54
C VAL A 38 2.04 -1.32 -6.78
N ARG A 39 1.89 -0.97 -8.06
CA ARG A 39 1.10 0.19 -8.48
C ARG A 39 -0.37 -0.22 -8.57
N ILE A 40 -1.11 0.13 -7.53
CA ILE A 40 -2.53 -0.22 -7.43
C ILE A 40 -3.32 0.42 -8.57
N GLY A 41 -4.12 -0.40 -9.27
CA GLY A 41 -4.92 0.01 -10.41
C GLY A 41 -4.18 0.02 -11.76
N ASP A 42 -2.88 -0.22 -11.79
CA ASP A 42 -2.16 -0.54 -13.03
C ASP A 42 -2.33 -2.03 -13.32
N GLU A 43 -3.21 -2.37 -14.25
CA GLU A 43 -3.55 -3.76 -14.58
C GLU A 43 -2.33 -4.62 -14.92
N LYS A 44 -1.33 -4.04 -15.59
CA LYS A 44 -0.11 -4.77 -15.98
C LYS A 44 0.74 -5.07 -14.75
N ASP A 45 0.87 -4.11 -13.87
CA ASP A 45 1.66 -4.24 -12.66
C ASP A 45 0.97 -5.16 -11.64
N GLU A 46 -0.35 -5.01 -11.44
CA GLU A 46 -1.14 -5.91 -10.59
C GLU A 46 -1.12 -7.36 -11.12
N LYS A 47 -1.16 -7.56 -12.44
CA LYS A 47 -1.01 -8.89 -13.06
C LYS A 47 0.39 -9.48 -12.83
N LYS A 48 1.44 -8.66 -12.94
CA LYS A 48 2.81 -9.06 -12.63
C LYS A 48 2.92 -9.55 -11.17
N HIS A 49 2.24 -8.87 -10.25
CA HIS A 49 2.18 -9.23 -8.83
C HIS A 49 1.08 -10.24 -8.50
N GLN A 50 0.55 -10.94 -9.52
CA GLN A 50 -0.40 -12.03 -9.37
C GLN A 50 -1.61 -11.66 -8.50
N LEU A 51 -2.19 -10.47 -8.72
CA LEU A 51 -3.41 -10.07 -8.03
C LEU A 51 -4.43 -11.20 -8.05
N LYS A 52 -4.91 -11.60 -6.89
CA LYS A 52 -6.01 -12.53 -6.69
C LYS A 52 -6.97 -11.93 -5.66
N GLY A 53 -8.22 -12.32 -5.74
CA GLY A 53 -9.23 -11.87 -4.80
C GLY A 53 -10.55 -12.60 -5.03
N GLU A 54 -11.46 -12.40 -4.11
CA GLU A 54 -12.83 -12.80 -4.30
C GLU A 54 -13.54 -11.91 -5.33
N LYS A 55 -14.71 -12.35 -5.79
CA LYS A 55 -15.48 -11.68 -6.83
C LYS A 55 -15.76 -10.21 -6.55
N ASP A 56 -15.84 -9.84 -5.27
CA ASP A 56 -16.18 -8.50 -4.82
C ASP A 56 -14.94 -7.63 -4.52
N SER A 57 -13.73 -8.12 -4.81
CA SER A 57 -12.52 -7.32 -4.77
C SER A 57 -12.46 -6.38 -5.97
N VAL A 58 -12.63 -5.12 -5.73
CA VAL A 58 -12.74 -4.09 -6.77
C VAL A 58 -11.66 -3.04 -6.67
N CYS A 59 -11.35 -2.39 -7.80
CA CYS A 59 -10.54 -1.20 -7.83
C CYS A 59 -11.46 0.00 -8.07
N TRP A 60 -11.46 0.93 -7.15
CA TRP A 60 -12.25 2.15 -7.23
C TRP A 60 -11.39 3.32 -7.69
N HIS A 61 -12.01 4.26 -8.38
CA HIS A 61 -11.43 5.56 -8.64
C HIS A 61 -11.95 6.56 -7.62
N ASP A 62 -11.06 7.24 -6.96
CA ASP A 62 -11.43 8.36 -6.11
C ASP A 62 -11.62 9.61 -6.98
N TYR A 63 -12.88 9.89 -7.31
CA TYR A 63 -13.23 11.06 -8.13
C TYR A 63 -13.25 12.37 -7.36
N PHE A 64 -13.42 12.30 -6.05
CA PHE A 64 -13.72 13.50 -5.27
C PHE A 64 -12.46 14.20 -4.77
N TRP A 65 -11.48 13.43 -4.33
CA TRP A 65 -10.32 13.95 -3.62
C TRP A 65 -9.01 13.87 -4.42
N ALA A 66 -8.88 12.86 -5.25
CA ALA A 66 -7.70 12.68 -6.09
C ALA A 66 -8.10 12.15 -7.46
N LYS A 67 -8.21 13.03 -8.44
CA LYS A 67 -8.43 12.60 -9.82
C LYS A 67 -7.37 11.57 -10.22
N ASN A 68 -7.83 10.42 -10.69
CA ASN A 68 -7.01 9.30 -11.16
C ASN A 68 -6.23 8.53 -10.08
N THR A 69 -6.59 8.67 -8.80
CA THR A 69 -6.03 7.78 -7.80
C THR A 69 -6.93 6.55 -7.65
N GLN A 70 -6.31 5.40 -7.74
CA GLN A 70 -6.99 4.11 -7.62
C GLN A 70 -6.64 3.47 -6.30
N TYR A 71 -7.58 2.71 -5.76
CA TYR A 71 -7.35 1.89 -4.59
C TYR A 71 -8.00 0.52 -4.72
N ARG A 72 -7.48 -0.45 -3.99
CA ARG A 72 -8.03 -1.81 -3.92
C ARG A 72 -8.77 -2.00 -2.62
N MET A 73 -9.96 -2.59 -2.71
CA MET A 73 -10.81 -2.90 -1.56
C MET A 73 -11.62 -4.17 -1.83
N ALA A 74 -11.93 -4.91 -0.78
CA ALA A 74 -12.91 -5.99 -0.81
C ALA A 74 -13.93 -5.80 0.31
N GLU A 75 -15.22 -5.90 -0.02
CA GLU A 75 -16.32 -5.83 0.94
C GLU A 75 -16.67 -7.24 1.44
N GLY A 76 -16.24 -7.57 2.67
CA GLY A 76 -16.41 -8.90 3.25
C GLY A 76 -15.75 -9.98 2.41
N GLY A 77 -14.41 -9.97 2.34
CA GLY A 77 -13.67 -10.92 1.53
C GLY A 77 -12.19 -10.61 1.56
N TRP A 78 -11.47 -10.96 0.50
CA TRP A 78 -10.02 -10.82 0.46
C TRP A 78 -9.50 -10.48 -0.92
N PHE A 79 -8.30 -9.89 -0.93
CA PHE A 79 -7.43 -9.80 -2.10
C PHE A 79 -5.98 -9.99 -1.69
N SER A 80 -5.13 -10.36 -2.63
CA SER A 80 -3.71 -10.61 -2.36
C SER A 80 -2.82 -10.24 -3.53
N TYR A 81 -1.56 -9.94 -3.20
CA TYR A 81 -0.47 -9.72 -4.14
C TYR A 81 0.72 -10.60 -3.79
N VAL A 82 1.54 -10.91 -4.78
CA VAL A 82 2.83 -11.56 -4.59
C VAL A 82 3.93 -10.51 -4.75
N MET A 83 4.65 -10.24 -3.66
CA MET A 83 5.78 -9.30 -3.62
C MET A 83 7.09 -10.06 -3.82
N GLN A 84 7.98 -9.50 -4.64
CA GLN A 84 9.34 -10.05 -4.81
C GLN A 84 10.23 -9.61 -3.66
N ILE A 85 11.09 -10.50 -3.19
CA ILE A 85 12.11 -10.23 -2.17
C ILE A 85 13.43 -10.89 -2.58
N ASP A 86 14.53 -10.43 -1.99
CA ASP A 86 15.83 -11.06 -2.24
C ASP A 86 16.07 -12.19 -1.23
N LYS A 87 16.14 -13.43 -1.74
CA LYS A 87 16.43 -14.61 -0.91
C LYS A 87 17.78 -14.58 -0.19
N LYS A 88 18.69 -13.70 -0.62
CA LYS A 88 20.00 -13.50 0.01
C LYS A 88 19.96 -12.44 1.11
N GLU A 89 18.90 -11.67 1.19
CA GLU A 89 18.76 -10.66 2.23
C GLU A 89 18.63 -11.32 3.61
N THR A 90 19.39 -10.84 4.55
CA THR A 90 19.42 -11.35 5.94
C THR A 90 18.71 -10.43 6.90
N LYS A 91 18.46 -9.18 6.50
CA LYS A 91 17.72 -8.21 7.29
C LYS A 91 16.23 -8.49 7.22
N PRO A 92 15.48 -8.15 8.27
CA PRO A 92 14.03 -8.20 8.22
C PRO A 92 13.48 -7.23 7.17
N TYR A 93 12.38 -7.57 6.57
CA TYR A 93 11.65 -6.70 5.67
C TYR A 93 10.59 -5.89 6.41
N ASN A 94 10.28 -4.72 5.86
CA ASN A 94 9.12 -3.93 6.23
C ASN A 94 8.12 -3.95 5.07
N LEU A 95 6.87 -4.26 5.36
CA LEU A 95 5.75 -4.06 4.47
C LEU A 95 5.22 -2.64 4.69
N ILE A 96 5.01 -1.87 3.62
CA ILE A 96 4.52 -0.51 3.67
C ILE A 96 3.21 -0.45 2.89
N CYS A 97 2.13 -0.13 3.60
CA CYS A 97 0.80 0.00 3.04
C CYS A 97 0.35 1.46 3.09
N ARG A 98 -0.05 2.00 1.94
CA ARG A 98 -0.58 3.36 1.86
C ARG A 98 -2.08 3.34 1.95
N PHE A 99 -2.62 4.06 2.91
CA PHE A 99 -4.04 4.23 3.15
C PHE A 99 -4.44 5.71 3.12
N TRP A 100 -5.74 5.97 2.95
CA TRP A 100 -6.26 7.32 3.14
C TRP A 100 -6.35 7.65 4.64
N GLY A 101 -5.94 8.86 4.99
CA GLY A 101 -5.89 9.27 6.39
C GLY A 101 -7.22 9.69 7.00
N ASP A 102 -8.23 9.97 6.17
CA ASP A 102 -9.57 10.37 6.62
C ASP A 102 -10.59 9.28 6.28
N GLU A 103 -10.33 8.08 6.79
CA GLU A 103 -11.22 6.94 6.65
C GLU A 103 -12.21 6.91 7.82
N SER A 104 -13.48 6.87 7.47
CA SER A 104 -14.57 6.66 8.43
C SER A 104 -15.37 5.42 8.06
N GLY A 105 -15.61 4.52 9.02
CA GLY A 105 -16.50 3.39 8.81
C GLY A 105 -15.92 2.03 9.22
N ALA A 106 -16.45 0.95 8.61
CA ALA A 106 -16.16 -0.43 8.98
C ALA A 106 -14.89 -1.00 8.35
N ASN A 107 -13.88 -0.17 8.08
CA ASN A 107 -12.63 -0.61 7.48
C ASN A 107 -11.74 -1.27 8.55
N GLN A 108 -12.01 -2.54 8.82
CA GLN A 108 -11.22 -3.39 9.69
C GLN A 108 -10.93 -4.70 8.97
N PHE A 109 -9.66 -5.07 8.91
CA PHE A 109 -9.20 -6.25 8.19
C PHE A 109 -7.89 -6.78 8.74
N ASP A 110 -7.60 -8.02 8.42
CA ASP A 110 -6.36 -8.68 8.76
C ASP A 110 -5.39 -8.71 7.58
N ILE A 111 -4.11 -8.58 7.90
CA ILE A 111 -3.01 -8.77 6.95
C ILE A 111 -2.33 -10.10 7.25
N PHE A 112 -2.08 -10.89 6.20
CA PHE A 112 -1.35 -12.15 6.28
C PHE A 112 -0.15 -12.08 5.33
N ILE A 113 0.94 -12.71 5.75
CA ILE A 113 2.12 -12.97 4.90
C ILE A 113 2.17 -14.46 4.65
N ASP A 114 2.03 -14.86 3.39
CA ASP A 114 1.70 -16.23 3.00
C ASP A 114 0.40 -16.67 3.70
N ASP A 115 0.48 -17.55 4.68
CA ASP A 115 -0.68 -17.96 5.48
C ASP A 115 -0.55 -17.55 6.97
N ASP A 116 0.53 -16.85 7.34
CA ASP A 116 0.80 -16.40 8.69
C ASP A 116 0.12 -15.05 8.97
N TYR A 117 -0.62 -14.96 10.07
CA TYR A 117 -1.28 -13.74 10.52
C TYR A 117 -0.25 -12.70 10.98
N LEU A 118 -0.26 -11.53 10.36
CA LEU A 118 0.63 -10.43 10.74
C LEU A 118 -0.03 -9.49 11.76
N CYS A 119 -1.16 -8.92 11.41
CA CYS A 119 -1.87 -7.98 12.28
C CYS A 119 -3.29 -7.70 11.78
N THR A 120 -4.10 -7.10 12.66
CA THR A 120 -5.36 -6.47 12.31
C THR A 120 -5.17 -4.96 12.13
N VAL A 121 -5.65 -4.42 11.03
CA VAL A 121 -5.67 -2.99 10.73
C VAL A 121 -7.08 -2.45 10.90
N SER A 122 -7.21 -1.31 11.58
CA SER A 122 -8.46 -0.57 11.68
C SER A 122 -8.25 0.85 11.17
N LEU A 123 -8.88 1.16 10.03
CA LEU A 123 -8.82 2.48 9.43
C LEU A 123 -9.96 3.34 9.97
N ASN A 124 -9.75 3.91 11.14
CA ASN A 124 -10.65 4.89 11.74
C ASN A 124 -9.83 6.12 12.15
N ARG A 125 -9.40 6.86 11.14
CA ARG A 125 -8.50 8.01 11.29
C ARG A 125 -9.23 9.28 10.90
N LYS A 126 -8.80 10.39 11.48
CA LYS A 126 -9.30 11.73 11.19
C LYS A 126 -8.17 12.66 10.76
N LEU A 127 -7.26 12.15 9.94
CA LEU A 127 -6.15 12.91 9.36
C LEU A 127 -6.64 13.51 8.05
N HIS A 128 -7.01 14.77 8.10
CA HIS A 128 -7.65 15.45 6.99
C HIS A 128 -6.78 15.50 5.73
N LEU A 129 -7.34 15.03 4.62
CA LEU A 129 -6.80 15.15 3.24
C LEU A 129 -5.34 14.70 3.07
N THR A 130 -4.95 13.59 3.68
CA THR A 130 -3.59 13.07 3.54
C THR A 130 -3.56 11.56 3.36
N TYR A 131 -2.51 11.07 2.71
CA TYR A 131 -2.17 9.65 2.72
C TYR A 131 -1.26 9.33 3.90
N VAL A 132 -1.41 8.13 4.43
CA VAL A 132 -0.59 7.61 5.52
C VAL A 132 0.06 6.31 5.05
N ASP A 133 1.37 6.23 5.18
CA ASP A 133 2.13 5.01 4.97
C ASP A 133 2.29 4.28 6.31
N ASP A 134 1.57 3.19 6.49
CA ASP A 134 1.73 2.30 7.63
C ASP A 134 2.85 1.30 7.35
N ILE A 135 3.74 1.15 8.31
CA ILE A 135 4.90 0.27 8.23
C ILE A 135 4.70 -0.92 9.16
N PHE A 136 4.75 -2.11 8.59
CA PHE A 136 4.59 -3.37 9.30
C PHE A 136 5.88 -4.18 9.20
N PRO A 137 6.68 -4.27 10.29
CA PRO A 137 7.87 -5.12 10.32
C PRO A 137 7.48 -6.60 10.15
N LEU A 138 8.16 -7.29 9.23
CA LEU A 138 7.95 -8.72 9.00
C LEU A 138 8.96 -9.52 9.83
N PRO A 139 8.54 -10.59 10.52
CA PRO A 139 9.46 -11.51 11.15
C PRO A 139 10.47 -12.06 10.13
N ALA A 140 11.76 -12.03 10.47
CA ALA A 140 12.81 -12.42 9.55
C ALA A 140 12.70 -13.88 9.08
N GLU A 141 12.16 -14.75 9.93
CA GLU A 141 11.90 -16.15 9.61
C GLU A 141 10.84 -16.34 8.52
N TRP A 142 9.93 -15.39 8.32
CA TRP A 142 8.89 -15.47 7.28
C TRP A 142 9.41 -15.14 5.88
N THR A 143 10.54 -14.46 5.81
CA THR A 143 11.11 -13.98 4.53
C THR A 143 12.43 -14.65 4.17
N ARG A 144 13.15 -15.20 5.16
CA ARG A 144 14.47 -15.78 4.97
C ARG A 144 14.48 -16.91 3.94
N GLY A 145 15.37 -16.78 2.94
CA GLY A 145 15.56 -17.79 1.91
C GLY A 145 14.44 -17.87 0.86
N LYS A 146 13.44 -17.02 0.95
CA LYS A 146 12.37 -16.91 -0.05
C LYS A 146 12.75 -15.86 -1.10
N ASP A 147 12.24 -16.03 -2.31
CA ASP A 147 12.33 -15.07 -3.42
C ASP A 147 11.06 -14.20 -3.57
N LYS A 148 10.00 -14.57 -2.86
CA LYS A 148 8.71 -13.89 -2.87
C LYS A 148 7.91 -14.20 -1.62
N VAL A 149 6.95 -13.34 -1.32
CA VAL A 149 5.93 -13.52 -0.28
C VAL A 149 4.56 -13.11 -0.81
N LYS A 150 3.51 -13.81 -0.38
CA LYS A 150 2.12 -13.43 -0.68
C LYS A 150 1.61 -12.56 0.46
N VAL A 151 1.14 -11.36 0.13
CA VAL A 151 0.48 -10.44 1.07
C VAL A 151 -1.02 -10.53 0.82
N THR A 152 -1.78 -10.91 1.84
CA THR A 152 -3.24 -11.04 1.78
C THR A 152 -3.90 -10.06 2.74
N PHE A 153 -4.90 -9.35 2.24
CA PHE A 153 -5.79 -8.46 3.00
C PHE A 153 -7.15 -9.14 3.07
N ARG A 154 -7.65 -9.40 4.27
CA ARG A 154 -8.91 -10.13 4.46
C ARG A 154 -9.79 -9.47 5.49
N ALA A 155 -11.06 -9.27 5.17
CA ALA A 155 -12.09 -8.78 6.07
C ALA A 155 -13.20 -9.80 6.29
N ASP A 156 -13.78 -9.77 7.47
CA ASP A 156 -15.00 -10.51 7.77
C ASP A 156 -16.22 -9.90 7.06
N SER A 157 -17.30 -10.65 7.03
CA SER A 157 -18.60 -10.16 6.52
C SER A 157 -19.01 -8.88 7.24
N GLY A 158 -19.44 -7.88 6.50
CA GLY A 158 -19.84 -6.56 7.00
C GLY A 158 -18.69 -5.60 7.27
N LYS A 159 -17.43 -6.02 7.05
CA LYS A 159 -16.24 -5.19 7.12
C LYS A 159 -15.61 -5.02 5.74
N LYS A 160 -14.64 -4.13 5.64
CA LYS A 160 -13.93 -3.85 4.38
C LYS A 160 -12.44 -4.10 4.56
N ALA A 161 -11.86 -4.88 3.65
CA ALA A 161 -10.42 -5.02 3.53
C ALA A 161 -9.88 -3.96 2.57
N GLY A 162 -8.98 -3.12 3.03
CA GLY A 162 -8.31 -2.12 2.18
C GLY A 162 -8.84 -0.72 2.34
N GLY A 163 -9.12 -0.03 1.23
CA GLY A 163 -8.69 1.26 0.84
C GLY A 163 -7.18 1.35 0.61
N LEU A 164 -6.58 0.31 -0.02
CA LEU A 164 -5.14 0.25 -0.25
C LEU A 164 -4.77 1.05 -1.50
N TYR A 165 -4.00 2.11 -1.34
CA TYR A 165 -3.54 3.00 -2.42
C TYR A 165 -2.12 2.72 -2.91
N GLY A 166 -1.35 1.95 -2.16
CA GLY A 166 0.00 1.55 -2.51
C GLY A 166 0.51 0.45 -1.61
N LEU A 167 1.35 -0.41 -2.17
CA LEU A 167 1.95 -1.52 -1.46
C LEU A 167 3.42 -1.62 -1.83
N LYS A 168 4.30 -1.60 -0.82
CA LYS A 168 5.75 -1.67 -0.99
C LYS A 168 6.36 -2.63 0.01
N ILE A 169 7.53 -3.16 -0.35
CA ILE A 169 8.35 -3.96 0.55
C ILE A 169 9.82 -3.52 0.47
N THR A 170 10.48 -3.45 1.60
CA THR A 170 11.89 -3.04 1.69
C THR A 170 12.58 -3.68 2.89
N SER A 171 13.87 -4.00 2.74
CA SER A 171 14.75 -4.39 3.86
C SER A 171 15.47 -3.19 4.49
N ASP A 172 15.22 -1.98 4.01
CA ASP A 172 15.82 -0.77 4.57
C ASP A 172 14.97 -0.23 5.72
N VAL A 173 15.50 -0.34 6.93
CA VAL A 173 14.84 0.13 8.17
C VAL A 173 14.67 1.65 8.24
N ASN A 174 15.42 2.39 7.42
CA ASN A 174 15.36 3.85 7.37
C ASN A 174 14.48 4.38 6.23
N TYR A 175 13.86 3.49 5.46
CA TYR A 175 12.95 3.88 4.40
C TYR A 175 11.72 4.59 4.99
N ARG A 176 11.51 5.86 4.61
CA ARG A 176 10.38 6.71 5.03
C ARG A 176 9.77 7.45 3.86
#